data_03dfe1157d70e3463fd0106a292c8c9b
#
_entry.id   03dfe1157d70e3463fd0106a292c8c9b
#
_cell.length_a   1.000
_cell.length_b   1.000
_cell.length_c   1.000
_cell.angle_alpha   90.00
_cell.angle_beta   90.00
_cell.angle_gamma   90.00
#
_symmetry.space_group_name_H-M   'P 1'
#
loop_
_entity.id
_entity.type
_entity.pdbx_description
1 polymer ?
#
loop_
_entity_poly.entity_id
_entity_poly.type
_entity_poly.pdbx_seq_one_letter_code
_entity_poly.pdbx_strand_id
1 'polypeptide(L)'
;MKKILIINPNSSQQMTDDIRHTVSYAQSDRVSIDVVRMEKSPFVLECFSDYTMAGAQVISYLNGLKGQSPFPYDGVLLACMGDPCLYGVKEACPVPLVGIAEAGIAMATLCGAKFSILASSAKAKPMMESMVQQYGMNDRMASVETFDLPIEDFMKDRDLLCRKVKETADSASAKGAEVLLLGCAGMT
;
A
#
# COMPACT_ATOMS: atom_id res chain seq x y z
N MET A 1 -5.31 3.70 25.87
CA MET A 1 -5.76 3.65 24.47
C MET A 1 -4.53 3.72 23.59
N LYS A 2 -4.36 2.77 22.66
CA LYS A 2 -3.27 2.79 21.68
C LYS A 2 -3.60 3.72 20.53
N LYS A 3 -2.61 4.46 20.05
CA LYS A 3 -2.77 5.38 18.91
C LYS A 3 -1.99 4.87 17.71
N ILE A 4 -2.68 4.66 16.59
CA ILE A 4 -2.09 4.20 15.34
C ILE A 4 -2.18 5.33 14.31
N LEU A 5 -1.07 5.60 13.64
CA LEU A 5 -1.02 6.50 12.51
C LEU A 5 -1.04 5.69 11.22
N ILE A 6 -1.96 6.01 10.30
CA ILE A 6 -1.96 5.48 8.94
C ILE A 6 -1.56 6.61 8.00
N ILE A 7 -0.52 6.37 7.21
CA ILE A 7 0.01 7.35 6.27
C ILE A 7 -0.34 6.93 4.85
N ASN A 8 -1.21 7.70 4.19
CA ASN A 8 -1.33 7.68 2.75
C ASN A 8 -0.15 8.48 2.16
N PRO A 9 0.80 7.86 1.46
CA PRO A 9 2.00 8.54 1.00
C PRO A 9 1.78 9.45 -0.21
N ASN A 10 0.60 9.46 -0.82
CA ASN A 10 0.21 10.39 -1.89
C ASN A 10 -0.57 11.60 -1.37
N SER A 11 -0.91 12.55 -2.25
CA SER A 11 -1.63 13.77 -1.87
C SER A 11 -3.14 13.71 -2.11
N SER A 12 -3.70 12.58 -2.57
CA SER A 12 -5.13 12.43 -2.83
C SER A 12 -5.95 12.48 -1.54
N GLN A 13 -6.80 13.50 -1.41
CA GLN A 13 -7.76 13.59 -0.30
C GLN A 13 -8.79 12.47 -0.37
N GLN A 14 -9.33 12.19 -1.57
CA GLN A 14 -10.32 11.14 -1.77
C GLN A 14 -9.80 9.78 -1.28
N MET A 15 -8.61 9.38 -1.71
CA MET A 15 -8.00 8.11 -1.28
C MET A 15 -7.76 8.07 0.23
N THR A 16 -7.41 9.21 0.84
CA THR A 16 -7.24 9.31 2.29
C THR A 16 -8.55 9.10 3.03
N ASP A 17 -9.65 9.63 2.50
CA ASP A 17 -10.99 9.47 3.07
C ASP A 17 -11.50 8.03 2.90
N ASP A 18 -11.20 7.39 1.76
CA ASP A 18 -11.51 5.99 1.50
C ASP A 18 -10.74 5.06 2.49
N ILE A 19 -9.45 5.31 2.70
CA ILE A 19 -8.67 4.59 3.71
C ILE A 19 -9.28 4.80 5.11
N ARG A 20 -9.63 6.04 5.48
CA ARG A 20 -10.25 6.34 6.78
C ARG A 20 -11.56 5.60 6.97
N HIS A 21 -12.39 5.55 5.92
CA HIS A 21 -13.64 4.79 5.94
C HIS A 21 -13.37 3.28 6.11
N THR A 22 -12.46 2.73 5.32
CA THR A 22 -12.09 1.31 5.34
C THR A 22 -11.61 0.86 6.73
N VAL A 23 -10.79 1.68 7.43
CA VAL A 23 -10.25 1.30 8.74
C VAL A 23 -11.13 1.69 9.93
N SER A 24 -12.27 2.32 9.68
CA SER A 24 -13.15 2.81 10.75
C SER A 24 -13.63 1.71 11.71
N TYR A 25 -13.82 0.47 11.21
CA TYR A 25 -14.24 -0.68 12.01
C TYR A 25 -13.19 -1.12 13.04
N ALA A 26 -11.92 -0.76 12.84
CA ALA A 26 -10.84 -1.11 13.76
C ALA A 26 -10.71 -0.11 14.92
N GLN A 27 -11.40 1.02 14.87
CA GLN A 27 -11.46 1.95 15.98
C GLN A 27 -12.28 1.39 17.16
N SER A 28 -11.82 1.62 18.37
CA SER A 28 -12.47 1.12 19.59
C SER A 28 -12.01 1.91 20.80
N ASP A 29 -12.57 1.62 21.98
CA ASP A 29 -12.11 2.20 23.24
C ASP A 29 -10.63 1.89 23.55
N ARG A 30 -10.03 0.92 22.85
CA ARG A 30 -8.64 0.51 23.02
C ARG A 30 -7.69 1.04 21.95
N VAL A 31 -8.21 1.38 20.77
CA VAL A 31 -7.43 1.79 19.59
C VAL A 31 -8.05 3.02 18.93
N SER A 32 -7.25 4.06 18.81
CA SER A 32 -7.55 5.26 18.01
C SER A 32 -6.69 5.27 16.76
N ILE A 33 -7.27 5.62 15.60
CA ILE A 33 -6.58 5.63 14.32
C ILE A 33 -6.68 7.03 13.72
N ASP A 34 -5.53 7.61 13.43
CA ASP A 34 -5.41 8.84 12.64
C ASP A 34 -4.94 8.48 11.23
N VAL A 35 -5.58 9.06 10.21
CA VAL A 35 -5.22 8.85 8.81
C VAL A 35 -4.80 10.19 8.20
N VAL A 36 -3.58 10.25 7.68
CA VAL A 36 -2.99 11.46 7.08
C VAL A 36 -2.52 11.20 5.65
N ARG A 37 -2.42 12.26 4.86
CA ARG A 37 -1.83 12.24 3.52
C ARG A 37 -0.55 13.07 3.48
N MET A 38 0.27 12.83 2.48
CA MET A 38 1.46 13.64 2.20
C MET A 38 1.13 14.70 1.15
N GLU A 39 0.72 15.89 1.59
CA GLU A 39 0.21 16.97 0.72
C GLU A 39 1.15 17.40 -0.39
N LYS A 40 2.48 17.26 -0.18
CA LYS A 40 3.50 17.63 -1.15
C LYS A 40 3.96 16.45 -2.02
N SER A 41 3.36 15.29 -1.86
CA SER A 41 3.61 14.11 -2.68
C SER A 41 2.86 14.19 -4.01
N PRO A 42 3.23 13.38 -5.03
CA PRO A 42 2.41 13.19 -6.21
C PRO A 42 0.98 12.76 -5.85
N PHE A 43 0.02 13.10 -6.71
CA PHE A 43 -1.40 12.79 -6.50
C PHE A 43 -1.68 11.27 -6.55
N VAL A 44 -1.00 10.56 -7.45
CA VAL A 44 -0.94 9.09 -7.52
C VAL A 44 0.51 8.65 -7.61
N LEU A 45 0.80 7.40 -7.23
CA LEU A 45 2.15 6.83 -7.26
C LEU A 45 2.17 5.69 -8.28
N GLU A 46 2.75 5.94 -9.45
CA GLU A 46 2.76 4.98 -10.56
C GLU A 46 4.16 4.64 -11.10
N CYS A 47 5.21 5.31 -10.61
CA CYS A 47 6.57 5.11 -11.07
C CYS A 47 7.60 5.25 -9.94
N PHE A 48 8.84 4.81 -10.18
CA PHE A 48 9.92 4.87 -9.18
C PHE A 48 10.19 6.30 -8.67
N SER A 49 10.10 7.31 -9.54
CA SER A 49 10.28 8.70 -9.12
C SER A 49 9.19 9.16 -8.15
N ASP A 50 7.92 8.78 -8.39
CA ASP A 50 6.82 9.09 -7.49
C ASP A 50 7.05 8.45 -6.12
N TYR A 51 7.49 7.19 -6.10
CA TYR A 51 7.80 6.46 -4.87
C TYR A 51 8.94 7.11 -4.08
N THR A 52 9.98 7.57 -4.79
CA THR A 52 11.10 8.28 -4.17
C THR A 52 10.64 9.59 -3.54
N MET A 53 9.87 10.39 -4.27
CA MET A 53 9.32 11.65 -3.76
C MET A 53 8.38 11.42 -2.57
N ALA A 54 7.49 10.44 -2.67
CA ALA A 54 6.55 10.10 -1.60
C ALA A 54 7.28 9.61 -0.34
N GLY A 55 8.26 8.73 -0.49
CA GLY A 55 9.08 8.24 0.63
C GLY A 55 9.80 9.37 1.34
N ALA A 56 10.38 10.32 0.60
CA ALA A 56 11.02 11.49 1.18
C ALA A 56 10.04 12.37 1.98
N GLN A 57 8.80 12.53 1.51
CA GLN A 57 7.77 13.27 2.24
C GLN A 57 7.35 12.55 3.52
N VAL A 58 7.18 11.22 3.49
CA VAL A 58 6.88 10.42 4.68
C VAL A 58 8.00 10.52 5.72
N ILE A 59 9.26 10.40 5.31
CA ILE A 59 10.43 10.55 6.19
C ILE A 59 10.46 11.96 6.81
N SER A 60 10.22 12.99 6.00
CA SER A 60 10.18 14.39 6.49
C SER A 60 9.07 14.59 7.53
N TYR A 61 7.88 14.02 7.27
CA TYR A 61 6.75 14.08 8.18
C TYR A 61 7.05 13.38 9.53
N LEU A 62 7.59 12.16 9.48
CA LEU A 62 7.97 11.42 10.70
C LEU A 62 9.05 12.13 11.50
N ASN A 63 10.05 12.72 10.83
CA ASN A 63 11.08 13.53 11.51
C ASN A 63 10.49 14.77 12.18
N GLY A 64 9.47 15.39 11.59
CA GLY A 64 8.72 16.49 12.24
C GLY A 64 8.00 16.04 13.51
N LEU A 65 7.44 14.83 13.51
CA LEU A 65 6.80 14.25 14.70
C LEU A 65 7.80 13.85 15.79
N LYS A 66 9.03 13.43 15.43
CA LYS A 66 10.09 13.10 16.40
C LYS A 66 10.48 14.29 17.31
N GLY A 67 10.24 15.50 16.88
CA GLY A 67 10.44 16.70 17.73
C GLY A 67 9.47 16.75 18.91
N GLN A 68 8.42 15.94 18.93
CA GLN A 68 7.49 15.80 20.05
C GLN A 68 7.98 14.70 20.99
N SER A 69 7.95 14.96 22.29
CA SER A 69 8.32 13.97 23.30
C SER A 69 7.21 13.85 24.35
N PRO A 70 6.58 12.68 24.49
CA PRO A 70 6.79 11.43 23.74
C PRO A 70 6.27 11.49 22.29
N PHE A 71 6.75 10.57 21.45
CA PHE A 71 6.20 10.39 20.09
C PHE A 71 4.69 10.10 20.17
N PRO A 72 3.85 10.75 19.36
CA PRO A 72 2.39 10.79 19.59
C PRO A 72 1.65 9.49 19.24
N TYR A 73 2.31 8.51 18.64
CA TYR A 73 1.71 7.24 18.18
C TYR A 73 2.45 6.02 18.73
N ASP A 74 1.72 4.91 18.90
CA ASP A 74 2.27 3.61 19.34
C ASP A 74 2.70 2.72 18.15
N GLY A 75 2.21 3.01 16.95
CA GLY A 75 2.55 2.30 15.72
C GLY A 75 2.14 3.08 14.47
N VAL A 76 2.76 2.75 13.35
CA VAL A 76 2.53 3.41 12.05
C VAL A 76 2.26 2.37 10.97
N LEU A 77 1.29 2.64 10.09
CA LEU A 77 1.03 1.87 8.87
C LEU A 77 1.27 2.75 7.64
N LEU A 78 2.09 2.28 6.72
CA LEU A 78 2.28 2.92 5.41
C LEU A 78 1.28 2.32 4.42
N ALA A 79 0.27 3.12 4.03
CA ALA A 79 -0.87 2.66 3.24
C ALA A 79 -0.65 2.82 1.73
N CYS A 80 0.32 2.10 1.18
CA CYS A 80 0.55 2.01 -0.25
C CYS A 80 1.10 0.63 -0.61
N MET A 81 0.50 -0.04 -1.59
CA MET A 81 0.88 -1.40 -1.99
C MET A 81 2.25 -1.48 -2.71
N GLY A 82 2.98 -0.39 -2.77
CA GLY A 82 4.38 -0.34 -3.24
C GLY A 82 5.38 0.00 -2.13
N ASP A 83 4.92 0.19 -0.89
CA ASP A 83 5.74 0.50 0.29
C ASP A 83 6.89 1.51 0.01
N PRO A 84 6.59 2.75 -0.46
CA PRO A 84 7.60 3.67 -0.96
C PRO A 84 8.69 3.96 0.08
N CYS A 85 9.94 3.61 -0.26
CA CYS A 85 11.13 3.79 0.59
C CYS A 85 11.01 3.15 1.99
N LEU A 86 10.35 1.99 2.11
CA LEU A 86 9.96 1.40 3.40
C LEU A 86 11.09 1.33 4.42
N TYR A 87 12.30 0.90 4.03
CA TYR A 87 13.41 0.77 4.97
C TYR A 87 13.86 2.14 5.53
N GLY A 88 13.94 3.17 4.70
CA GLY A 88 14.24 4.54 5.16
C GLY A 88 13.12 5.12 6.02
N VAL A 89 11.86 4.78 5.69
CA VAL A 89 10.70 5.19 6.49
C VAL A 89 10.70 4.49 7.86
N LYS A 90 11.03 3.18 7.92
CA LYS A 90 11.20 2.44 9.18
C LYS A 90 12.32 3.01 10.04
N GLU A 91 13.47 3.31 9.44
CA GLU A 91 14.61 3.94 10.15
C GLU A 91 14.23 5.32 10.72
N ALA A 92 13.43 6.08 10.00
CA ALA A 92 12.92 7.38 10.46
C ALA A 92 11.86 7.26 11.57
N CYS A 93 11.20 6.12 11.77
CA CYS A 93 10.11 5.94 12.72
C CYS A 93 10.61 5.35 14.05
N PRO A 94 10.34 6.00 15.21
CA PRO A 94 10.81 5.50 16.51
C PRO A 94 9.91 4.41 17.14
N VAL A 95 8.80 4.05 16.47
CA VAL A 95 7.85 3.03 16.88
C VAL A 95 7.70 1.98 15.79
N PRO A 96 7.10 0.79 16.06
CA PRO A 96 6.86 -0.18 15.00
C PRO A 96 6.14 0.42 13.80
N LEU A 97 6.67 0.19 12.61
CA LEU A 97 6.10 0.62 11.34
C LEU A 97 6.00 -0.57 10.38
N VAL A 98 4.84 -0.71 9.76
CA VAL A 98 4.55 -1.78 8.78
C VAL A 98 4.06 -1.14 7.49
N GLY A 99 4.55 -1.63 6.36
CA GLY A 99 3.98 -1.34 5.04
C GLY A 99 2.87 -2.33 4.69
N ILE A 100 1.83 -1.87 4.00
CA ILE A 100 0.73 -2.81 3.62
C ILE A 100 1.18 -3.85 2.60
N ALA A 101 2.19 -3.56 1.76
CA ALA A 101 2.71 -4.53 0.81
C ALA A 101 3.50 -5.64 1.53
N GLU A 102 4.41 -5.31 2.43
CA GLU A 102 5.13 -6.34 3.18
C GLU A 102 4.18 -7.19 4.04
N ALA A 103 3.18 -6.57 4.68
CA ALA A 103 2.18 -7.29 5.45
C ALA A 103 1.31 -8.20 4.56
N GLY A 104 0.83 -7.68 3.43
CA GLY A 104 0.02 -8.44 2.48
C GLY A 104 0.78 -9.64 1.91
N ILE A 105 2.05 -9.46 1.53
CA ILE A 105 2.90 -10.53 1.01
C ILE A 105 3.16 -11.58 2.10
N ALA A 106 3.45 -11.17 3.34
CA ALA A 106 3.61 -12.11 4.45
C ALA A 106 2.34 -12.94 4.68
N MET A 107 1.17 -12.30 4.69
CA MET A 107 -0.11 -13.00 4.81
C MET A 107 -0.39 -13.93 3.62
N ALA A 108 -0.11 -13.49 2.40
CA ALA A 108 -0.29 -14.31 1.21
C ALA A 108 0.54 -15.60 1.28
N THR A 109 1.77 -15.53 1.77
CA THR A 109 2.65 -16.71 1.91
C THR A 109 2.21 -17.67 3.01
N LEU A 110 1.37 -17.23 3.95
CA LEU A 110 0.71 -18.11 4.93
C LEU A 110 -0.53 -18.79 4.36
N CYS A 111 -1.20 -18.15 3.37
CA CYS A 111 -2.45 -18.63 2.79
C CYS A 111 -2.26 -19.56 1.59
N GLY A 112 -1.11 -19.47 0.89
CA GLY A 112 -0.87 -20.30 -0.28
C GLY A 112 0.63 -20.40 -0.63
N ALA A 113 0.95 -21.33 -1.53
CA ALA A 113 2.33 -21.53 -1.97
C ALA A 113 2.81 -20.39 -2.89
N LYS A 114 1.92 -19.85 -3.73
CA LYS A 114 2.24 -18.76 -4.66
C LYS A 114 1.18 -17.67 -4.65
N PHE A 115 1.65 -16.42 -4.77
CA PHE A 115 0.76 -15.26 -4.90
C PHE A 115 1.02 -14.50 -6.20
N SER A 116 0.03 -13.73 -6.64
CA SER A 116 0.17 -12.69 -7.67
C SER A 116 -0.32 -11.35 -7.17
N ILE A 117 0.25 -10.27 -7.73
CA ILE A 117 -0.19 -8.91 -7.46
C ILE A 117 -0.98 -8.42 -8.67
N LEU A 118 -2.17 -7.85 -8.43
CA LEU A 118 -3.01 -7.26 -9.47
C LEU A 118 -2.83 -5.75 -9.47
N ALA A 119 -2.06 -5.22 -10.43
CA ALA A 119 -1.71 -3.82 -10.52
C ALA A 119 -2.62 -3.05 -11.49
N SER A 120 -2.80 -1.76 -11.25
CA SER A 120 -3.64 -0.89 -12.06
C SER A 120 -3.08 -0.62 -13.46
N SER A 121 -1.75 -0.54 -13.59
CA SER A 121 -1.09 -0.20 -14.84
C SER A 121 0.21 -0.96 -15.07
N ALA A 122 0.61 -1.08 -16.33
CA ALA A 122 1.88 -1.69 -16.72
C ALA A 122 3.11 -0.96 -16.14
N LYS A 123 3.01 0.34 -15.85
CA LYS A 123 4.07 1.12 -15.21
C LYS A 123 4.38 0.63 -13.78
N ALA A 124 3.37 0.15 -13.05
CA ALA A 124 3.53 -0.34 -11.69
C ALA A 124 4.25 -1.70 -11.62
N LYS A 125 4.21 -2.49 -12.69
CA LYS A 125 4.76 -3.84 -12.71
C LYS A 125 6.23 -3.92 -12.31
N PRO A 126 7.19 -3.17 -12.92
CA PRO A 126 8.60 -3.23 -12.53
C PRO A 126 8.84 -2.84 -11.06
N MET A 127 8.05 -1.90 -10.53
CA MET A 127 8.17 -1.47 -9.14
C MET A 127 7.74 -2.57 -8.17
N MET A 128 6.63 -3.26 -8.46
CA MET A 128 6.12 -4.36 -7.64
C MET A 128 7.06 -5.57 -7.70
N GLU A 129 7.59 -5.90 -8.87
CA GLU A 129 8.60 -6.95 -9.03
C GLU A 129 9.87 -6.65 -8.22
N SER A 130 10.38 -5.41 -8.31
CA SER A 130 11.53 -4.96 -7.54
C SER A 130 11.27 -5.01 -6.02
N MET A 131 10.09 -4.60 -5.57
CA MET A 131 9.69 -4.66 -4.16
C MET A 131 9.64 -6.09 -3.64
N VAL A 132 9.02 -7.01 -4.38
CA VAL A 132 8.98 -8.44 -4.02
C VAL A 132 10.38 -9.03 -3.95
N GLN A 133 11.26 -8.63 -4.87
CA GLN A 133 12.68 -9.02 -4.84
C GLN A 133 13.39 -8.52 -3.58
N GLN A 134 13.17 -7.26 -3.19
CA GLN A 134 13.75 -6.69 -1.97
C GLN A 134 13.30 -7.44 -0.71
N TYR A 135 12.08 -7.98 -0.72
CA TYR A 135 11.54 -8.79 0.38
C TYR A 135 11.98 -10.27 0.33
N GLY A 136 12.76 -10.67 -0.69
CA GLY A 136 13.25 -12.06 -0.84
C GLY A 136 12.14 -13.06 -1.18
N MET A 137 11.04 -12.59 -1.81
CA MET A 137 9.84 -13.40 -2.06
C MET A 137 9.63 -13.76 -3.54
N ASN A 138 10.64 -13.61 -4.39
CA ASN A 138 10.56 -13.90 -5.83
C ASN A 138 10.06 -15.33 -6.12
N ASP A 139 10.58 -16.32 -5.39
CA ASP A 139 10.22 -17.72 -5.59
C ASP A 139 8.75 -18.02 -5.22
N ARG A 140 8.12 -17.12 -4.46
CA ARG A 140 6.72 -17.22 -4.05
C ARG A 140 5.79 -16.38 -4.93
N MET A 141 6.31 -15.51 -5.78
CA MET A 141 5.52 -14.72 -6.72
C MET A 141 5.30 -15.51 -8.01
N ALA A 142 4.03 -15.72 -8.40
CA ALA A 142 3.66 -16.30 -9.68
C ALA A 142 3.73 -15.26 -10.80
N SER A 143 3.17 -14.06 -10.56
CA SER A 143 3.20 -12.95 -11.53
C SER A 143 2.79 -11.62 -10.91
N VAL A 144 3.07 -10.54 -11.63
CA VAL A 144 2.37 -9.25 -11.49
C VAL A 144 1.53 -9.06 -12.74
N GLU A 145 0.21 -9.04 -12.57
CA GLU A 145 -0.76 -8.83 -13.65
C GLU A 145 -1.28 -7.41 -13.63
N THR A 146 -1.60 -6.87 -14.80
CA THR A 146 -2.13 -5.50 -14.93
C THR A 146 -3.48 -5.51 -15.62
N PHE A 147 -4.41 -4.71 -15.14
CA PHE A 147 -5.73 -4.56 -15.73
C PHE A 147 -5.94 -3.23 -16.46
N ASP A 148 -4.88 -2.41 -16.55
CA ASP A 148 -4.78 -1.19 -17.34
C ASP A 148 -6.00 -0.25 -17.19
N LEU A 149 -6.36 0.04 -15.95
CA LEU A 149 -7.35 1.03 -15.59
C LEU A 149 -6.70 2.09 -14.70
N PRO A 150 -6.76 3.38 -15.07
CA PRO A 150 -6.24 4.45 -14.23
C PRO A 150 -6.87 4.46 -12.85
N ILE A 151 -6.08 4.71 -11.81
CA ILE A 151 -6.56 4.73 -10.42
C ILE A 151 -7.70 5.74 -10.23
N GLU A 152 -7.65 6.85 -10.95
CA GLU A 152 -8.68 7.90 -10.93
C GLU A 152 -10.05 7.43 -11.47
N ASP A 153 -10.07 6.34 -12.22
CA ASP A 153 -11.29 5.78 -12.81
C ASP A 153 -11.93 4.66 -11.97
N PHE A 154 -11.28 4.22 -10.90
CA PHE A 154 -11.79 3.13 -10.04
C PHE A 154 -13.17 3.41 -9.47
N MET A 155 -13.43 4.66 -9.07
CA MET A 155 -14.70 5.07 -8.48
C MET A 155 -15.75 5.50 -9.53
N LYS A 156 -15.34 5.72 -10.79
CA LYS A 156 -16.24 6.18 -11.84
C LYS A 156 -17.08 5.03 -12.42
N ASP A 157 -16.48 3.84 -12.53
CA ASP A 157 -17.15 2.64 -13.06
C ASP A 157 -16.69 1.40 -12.28
N ARG A 158 -17.40 1.13 -11.21
CA ARG A 158 -17.09 0.01 -10.32
C ARG A 158 -17.34 -1.35 -10.99
N ASP A 159 -18.30 -1.44 -11.90
CA ASP A 159 -18.57 -2.67 -12.63
C ASP A 159 -17.45 -2.97 -13.64
N LEU A 160 -16.92 -1.95 -14.30
CA LEU A 160 -15.74 -2.08 -15.15
C LEU A 160 -14.53 -2.53 -14.34
N LEU A 161 -14.28 -1.92 -13.19
CA LEU A 161 -13.19 -2.33 -12.29
C LEU A 161 -13.33 -3.81 -11.89
N CYS A 162 -14.51 -4.22 -11.43
CA CYS A 162 -14.75 -5.62 -11.03
C CYS A 162 -14.53 -6.61 -12.19
N ARG A 163 -14.99 -6.28 -13.40
CA ARG A 163 -14.75 -7.13 -14.58
C ARG A 163 -13.25 -7.23 -14.89
N LYS A 164 -12.55 -6.11 -14.93
CA LYS A 164 -11.11 -6.05 -15.21
C LYS A 164 -10.29 -6.82 -14.17
N VAL A 165 -10.60 -6.63 -12.89
CA VAL A 165 -9.94 -7.37 -11.80
C VAL A 165 -10.19 -8.86 -11.92
N LYS A 166 -11.42 -9.29 -12.27
CA LYS A 166 -11.75 -10.70 -12.45
C LYS A 166 -10.97 -11.34 -13.62
N GLU A 167 -10.99 -10.70 -14.79
CA GLU A 167 -10.22 -11.17 -15.96
C GLU A 167 -8.73 -11.32 -15.64
N THR A 168 -8.18 -10.34 -14.90
CA THR A 168 -6.78 -10.33 -14.47
C THR A 168 -6.50 -11.43 -13.43
N ALA A 169 -7.45 -11.67 -12.53
CA ALA A 169 -7.38 -12.76 -11.55
C ALA A 169 -7.35 -14.14 -12.22
N ASP A 170 -8.16 -14.35 -13.25
CA ASP A 170 -8.17 -15.59 -14.05
C ASP A 170 -6.81 -15.81 -14.73
N SER A 171 -6.20 -14.75 -15.28
CA SER A 171 -4.84 -14.80 -15.84
C SER A 171 -3.79 -15.17 -14.79
N ALA A 172 -3.84 -14.54 -13.61
CA ALA A 172 -2.93 -14.83 -12.51
C ALA A 172 -3.05 -16.29 -12.04
N SER A 173 -4.28 -16.79 -11.90
CA SER A 173 -4.57 -18.18 -11.52
C SER A 173 -4.02 -19.17 -12.53
N ALA A 174 -4.15 -18.88 -13.83
CA ALA A 174 -3.58 -19.71 -14.91
C ALA A 174 -2.03 -19.77 -14.85
N LYS A 175 -1.37 -18.79 -14.22
CA LYS A 175 0.08 -18.74 -13.96
C LYS A 175 0.48 -19.38 -12.63
N GLY A 176 -0.47 -19.98 -11.93
CA GLY A 176 -0.23 -20.74 -10.70
C GLY A 176 -0.38 -19.93 -9.42
N ALA A 177 -1.01 -18.75 -9.45
CA ALA A 177 -1.33 -18.03 -8.23
C ALA A 177 -2.45 -18.71 -7.46
N GLU A 178 -2.25 -18.93 -6.18
CA GLU A 178 -3.23 -19.44 -5.22
C GLU A 178 -3.81 -18.28 -4.38
N VAL A 179 -3.07 -17.19 -4.27
CA VAL A 179 -3.47 -15.99 -3.52
C VAL A 179 -3.29 -14.76 -4.41
N LEU A 180 -4.25 -13.85 -4.35
CA LEU A 180 -4.21 -12.60 -5.09
C LEU A 180 -4.09 -11.42 -4.12
N LEU A 181 -3.16 -10.53 -4.40
CA LEU A 181 -2.99 -9.27 -3.69
C LEU A 181 -3.46 -8.12 -4.58
N LEU A 182 -4.37 -7.30 -4.07
CA LEU A 182 -4.80 -6.09 -4.75
C LEU A 182 -3.67 -5.04 -4.68
N GLY A 183 -3.18 -4.63 -5.84
CA GLY A 183 -2.00 -3.78 -5.98
C GLY A 183 -2.22 -2.29 -5.75
N CYS A 184 -3.39 -1.89 -5.25
CA CYS A 184 -3.70 -0.50 -4.94
C CYS A 184 -4.62 -0.40 -3.73
N ALA A 185 -4.32 0.50 -2.79
CA ALA A 185 -5.18 0.77 -1.63
C ALA A 185 -6.56 1.34 -2.02
N GLY A 186 -6.71 1.90 -3.21
CA GLY A 186 -8.00 2.38 -3.73
C GLY A 186 -8.92 1.28 -4.30
N MET A 187 -8.54 0.01 -4.21
CA MET A 187 -9.35 -1.14 -4.64
C MET A 187 -10.20 -1.75 -3.51
N THR A 188 -10.28 -1.09 -2.37
CA THR A 188 -11.03 -1.54 -1.18
C THR A 188 -12.49 -1.08 -1.17
#